data_b408e507469bdba34d6c59183c941512
#
_entry.id   b408e507469bdba34d6c59183c941512
#
_cell.length_a   1.000
_cell.length_b   1.000
_cell.length_c   1.000
_cell.angle_alpha   90.00
_cell.angle_beta   90.00
_cell.angle_gamma   90.00
#
_symmetry.space_group_name_H-M   'P 1'
#
loop_
_entity.id
_entity.type
_entity.pdbx_description
1 polymer ?
#
loop_
_entity_poly.entity_id
_entity_poly.type
_entity_poly.pdbx_seq_one_letter_code
_entity_poly.pdbx_strand_id
1 'polypeptide(L)'
;QVEGFYGTPWSHEARLSQLRFYGQNKMNTYIYGPKDDPYHSSPHWRDPYPADQAAQIRELVKVAKENHVDFVWAIHPGKDIKWTEEDMNNVIKKFEMMYKLGVRSFAVFFDDIFGEGKRGDMQALLLNKINDEFVKVKKDVTPLVMCPTEYNRGWANPKPGTYLDILGDRLDPSIHVMWTGNSVCHDITLEGQQWVNRRIKRPSYVWWNFPVTDYCRSNLCMGRVYGLATEPGARESMGGFVSNPMDKPEASKVSLFGLADYSWNINGFKSEESWKEGVRRLFPKAAEAMQVFVNHNSDQGPNGHGYRREESVEIEPVVKRVLEAAREGRIEKADAALLKKEFARMASAAPVIRAKADNPRLMKEIGAWVDAFEQLGRAGQHAVAALEE
;
A
#
# COMPACT_ATOMS: atom_id res chain seq x y z
N GLN A 1 3.71 -6.68 -0.69
CA GLN A 1 3.38 -5.61 0.25
C GLN A 1 4.63 -4.80 0.59
N VAL A 2 4.54 -3.47 0.69
CA VAL A 2 5.60 -2.61 1.22
C VAL A 2 5.08 -1.81 2.41
N GLU A 3 5.72 -1.93 3.58
CA GLU A 3 5.46 -1.06 4.73
C GLU A 3 6.27 0.23 4.51
N GLY A 4 5.69 1.17 3.75
CA GLY A 4 6.36 2.38 3.29
C GLY A 4 5.61 3.68 3.62
N PHE A 5 4.55 3.62 4.42
CA PHE A 5 3.77 4.78 4.85
C PHE A 5 4.51 5.62 5.90
N TYR A 6 4.14 6.89 5.99
CA TYR A 6 4.61 7.82 7.01
C TYR A 6 3.78 7.72 8.29
N GLY A 7 4.43 7.92 9.45
CA GLY A 7 3.82 7.86 10.77
C GLY A 7 4.25 6.64 11.55
N THR A 8 3.50 6.31 12.59
CA THR A 8 3.86 5.20 13.50
C THR A 8 3.96 3.87 12.76
N PRO A 9 5.13 3.23 12.74
CA PRO A 9 5.31 1.92 12.12
C PRO A 9 4.40 0.86 12.75
N TRP A 10 4.09 -0.18 12.02
CA TRP A 10 3.37 -1.33 12.57
C TRP A 10 4.10 -1.94 13.77
N SER A 11 3.34 -2.44 14.74
CA SER A 11 3.91 -3.21 15.84
C SER A 11 4.47 -4.55 15.34
N HIS A 12 5.35 -5.14 16.12
CA HIS A 12 5.90 -6.46 15.82
C HIS A 12 4.81 -7.53 15.63
N GLU A 13 3.82 -7.58 16.53
CA GLU A 13 2.69 -8.49 16.41
C GLU A 13 1.85 -8.23 15.14
N ALA A 14 1.67 -6.97 14.77
CA ALA A 14 0.97 -6.62 13.54
C ALA A 14 1.69 -7.18 12.31
N ARG A 15 3.02 -7.02 12.23
CA ARG A 15 3.83 -7.60 11.16
C ARG A 15 3.74 -9.12 11.11
N LEU A 16 3.81 -9.80 12.26
CA LEU A 16 3.62 -11.25 12.34
C LEU A 16 2.23 -11.68 11.84
N SER A 17 1.18 -10.93 12.19
CA SER A 17 -0.17 -11.15 11.70
C SER A 17 -0.26 -10.99 10.18
N GLN A 18 0.38 -9.97 9.63
CA GLN A 18 0.42 -9.70 8.20
C GLN A 18 1.16 -10.83 7.45
N LEU A 19 2.32 -11.26 7.92
CA LEU A 19 3.08 -12.33 7.26
C LEU A 19 2.29 -13.64 7.15
N ARG A 20 1.53 -14.00 8.20
CA ARG A 20 0.63 -15.17 8.16
C ARG A 20 -0.52 -14.96 7.16
N PHE A 21 -1.11 -13.77 7.15
CA PHE A 21 -2.14 -13.41 6.18
C PHE A 21 -1.62 -13.47 4.74
N TYR A 22 -0.40 -13.00 4.48
CA TYR A 22 0.22 -13.06 3.15
C TYR A 22 0.37 -14.51 2.68
N GLY A 23 0.93 -15.38 3.50
CA GLY A 23 1.07 -16.80 3.16
C GLY A 23 -0.26 -17.48 2.87
N GLN A 24 -1.30 -17.20 3.68
CA GLN A 24 -2.64 -17.75 3.48
C GLN A 24 -3.29 -17.29 2.17
N ASN A 25 -2.93 -16.10 1.67
CA ASN A 25 -3.50 -15.50 0.48
C ASN A 25 -2.52 -15.46 -0.71
N LYS A 26 -1.44 -16.26 -0.65
CA LYS A 26 -0.46 -16.43 -1.76
C LYS A 26 0.25 -15.14 -2.17
N MET A 27 0.38 -14.20 -1.25
CA MET A 27 1.29 -13.05 -1.38
C MET A 27 2.68 -13.49 -0.94
N ASN A 28 3.68 -13.26 -1.76
CA ASN A 28 5.01 -13.82 -1.58
C ASN A 28 6.09 -12.82 -1.20
N THR A 29 5.74 -11.54 -1.00
CA THR A 29 6.75 -10.50 -0.75
C THR A 29 6.25 -9.50 0.30
N TYR A 30 7.09 -9.25 1.31
CA TYR A 30 6.93 -8.16 2.26
C TYR A 30 8.20 -7.31 2.31
N ILE A 31 8.11 -6.05 1.96
CA ILE A 31 9.22 -5.09 2.02
C ILE A 31 9.10 -4.29 3.31
N TYR A 32 10.10 -4.44 4.17
CA TYR A 32 10.26 -3.69 5.41
C TYR A 32 10.98 -2.37 5.11
N GLY A 33 10.25 -1.27 5.11
CA GLY A 33 10.78 0.06 4.84
C GLY A 33 10.04 1.17 5.58
N PRO A 34 9.74 1.01 6.92
CA PRO A 34 9.00 2.02 7.67
C PRO A 34 9.77 3.34 7.74
N LYS A 35 9.13 4.42 7.29
CA LYS A 35 9.76 5.75 7.17
C LYS A 35 10.31 6.30 8.49
N ASP A 36 9.69 5.95 9.61
CA ASP A 36 10.07 6.41 10.94
C ASP A 36 11.02 5.44 11.69
N ASP A 37 11.53 4.39 11.01
CA ASP A 37 12.62 3.57 11.53
C ASP A 37 13.98 4.25 11.26
N PRO A 38 14.67 4.74 12.31
CA PRO A 38 15.93 5.46 12.13
C PRO A 38 17.09 4.56 11.70
N TYR A 39 16.97 3.22 11.83
CA TYR A 39 17.99 2.26 11.40
C TYR A 39 17.81 1.78 9.97
N HIS A 40 16.62 1.99 9.39
CA HIS A 40 16.35 1.86 7.98
C HIS A 40 16.78 3.12 7.21
N SER A 41 16.63 4.29 7.83
CA SER A 41 16.89 5.61 7.23
C SER A 41 17.88 6.43 8.09
N SER A 42 18.03 7.74 7.81
CA SER A 42 18.75 8.67 8.66
C SER A 42 18.09 8.79 10.05
N PRO A 43 18.89 8.96 11.11
CA PRO A 43 20.35 9.15 11.07
C PRO A 43 21.16 7.85 11.24
N HIS A 44 20.56 6.71 11.55
CA HIS A 44 21.23 5.50 12.03
C HIS A 44 21.30 4.35 11.00
N TRP A 45 21.10 4.62 9.69
CA TRP A 45 21.18 3.54 8.69
C TRP A 45 22.59 2.88 8.62
N ARG A 46 23.64 3.59 9.09
CA ARG A 46 25.02 3.05 9.17
C ARG A 46 25.22 2.13 10.39
N ASP A 47 24.35 2.25 11.42
CA ASP A 47 24.53 1.58 12.71
C ASP A 47 23.80 0.22 12.74
N PRO A 48 24.27 -0.72 13.57
CA PRO A 48 23.51 -1.95 13.83
C PRO A 48 22.19 -1.64 14.55
N TYR A 49 21.19 -2.48 14.35
CA TYR A 49 19.98 -2.42 15.17
C TYR A 49 20.29 -2.76 16.64
N PRO A 50 19.59 -2.14 17.61
CA PRO A 50 19.59 -2.60 19.01
C PRO A 50 19.24 -4.10 19.10
N ALA A 51 19.75 -4.77 20.14
CA ALA A 51 19.67 -6.23 20.26
C ALA A 51 18.23 -6.77 20.27
N ASP A 52 17.30 -6.05 20.90
CA ASP A 52 15.88 -6.37 20.94
C ASP A 52 15.21 -6.25 19.58
N GLN A 53 15.48 -5.16 18.85
CA GLN A 53 14.96 -4.94 17.49
C GLN A 53 15.58 -5.94 16.50
N ALA A 54 16.87 -6.23 16.63
CA ALA A 54 17.51 -7.28 15.84
C ALA A 54 16.89 -8.66 16.07
N ALA A 55 16.49 -8.96 17.31
CA ALA A 55 15.77 -10.20 17.64
C ALA A 55 14.40 -10.24 16.98
N GLN A 56 13.65 -9.13 17.00
CA GLN A 56 12.37 -9.01 16.30
C GLN A 56 12.51 -9.22 14.79
N ILE A 57 13.53 -8.64 14.16
CA ILE A 57 13.79 -8.83 12.72
C ILE A 57 14.08 -10.31 12.43
N ARG A 58 14.88 -11.01 13.26
CA ARG A 58 15.10 -12.46 13.07
C ARG A 58 13.81 -13.27 13.14
N GLU A 59 12.91 -12.92 14.06
CA GLU A 59 11.61 -13.57 14.17
C GLU A 59 10.74 -13.31 12.94
N LEU A 60 10.70 -12.05 12.44
CA LEU A 60 9.97 -11.71 11.22
C LEU A 60 10.49 -12.50 10.01
N VAL A 61 11.81 -12.59 9.83
CA VAL A 61 12.43 -13.38 8.76
C VAL A 61 12.05 -14.86 8.86
N LYS A 62 12.07 -15.42 10.07
CA LYS A 62 11.67 -16.82 10.32
C LYS A 62 10.20 -17.04 9.95
N VAL A 63 9.30 -16.21 10.46
CA VAL A 63 7.85 -16.34 10.21
C VAL A 63 7.53 -16.08 8.74
N ALA A 64 8.21 -15.13 8.07
CA ALA A 64 8.08 -14.93 6.64
C ALA A 64 8.43 -16.22 5.87
N LYS A 65 9.56 -16.83 6.16
CA LYS A 65 9.99 -18.10 5.53
C LYS A 65 9.00 -19.23 5.76
N GLU A 66 8.47 -19.37 6.97
CA GLU A 66 7.45 -20.37 7.32
C GLU A 66 6.14 -20.19 6.53
N ASN A 67 5.86 -18.95 6.09
CA ASN A 67 4.68 -18.59 5.30
C ASN A 67 4.98 -18.41 3.80
N HIS A 68 6.14 -18.82 3.30
CA HIS A 68 6.57 -18.66 1.92
C HIS A 68 6.57 -17.19 1.44
N VAL A 69 6.94 -16.26 2.32
CA VAL A 69 7.03 -14.83 2.05
C VAL A 69 8.50 -14.42 2.08
N ASP A 70 8.97 -13.76 1.04
CA ASP A 70 10.28 -13.11 1.01
C ASP A 70 10.24 -11.86 1.89
N PHE A 71 11.01 -11.86 2.96
CA PHE A 71 11.24 -10.69 3.79
C PHE A 71 12.33 -9.85 3.15
N VAL A 72 11.93 -8.76 2.51
CA VAL A 72 12.84 -7.80 1.89
C VAL A 72 13.14 -6.69 2.88
N TRP A 73 14.40 -6.53 3.27
CA TRP A 73 14.80 -5.41 4.11
C TRP A 73 15.28 -4.26 3.23
N ALA A 74 14.67 -3.08 3.40
CA ALA A 74 15.04 -1.88 2.65
C ALA A 74 15.97 -0.98 3.48
N ILE A 75 16.89 -0.27 2.80
CA ILE A 75 17.66 0.85 3.34
C ILE A 75 17.31 2.13 2.59
N HIS A 76 17.25 3.26 3.29
CA HIS A 76 16.97 4.58 2.72
C HIS A 76 18.10 5.57 3.06
N PRO A 77 19.26 5.50 2.38
CA PRO A 77 20.43 6.30 2.71
C PRO A 77 20.40 7.71 2.12
N GLY A 78 19.47 7.99 1.20
CA GLY A 78 19.50 9.14 0.30
C GLY A 78 19.43 10.52 0.97
N LYS A 79 18.98 10.60 2.23
CA LYS A 79 18.88 11.87 2.95
C LYS A 79 20.24 12.47 3.33
N ASP A 80 21.26 11.62 3.57
CA ASP A 80 22.56 12.07 4.11
C ASP A 80 23.78 11.36 3.53
N ILE A 81 23.60 10.52 2.50
CA ILE A 81 24.70 9.86 1.81
C ILE A 81 25.62 10.89 1.11
N LYS A 82 26.92 10.73 1.25
CA LYS A 82 27.93 11.66 0.71
C LYS A 82 28.63 11.17 -0.55
N TRP A 83 28.25 10.01 -1.06
CA TRP A 83 28.81 9.38 -2.26
C TRP A 83 30.33 9.11 -2.18
N THR A 84 30.88 9.04 -0.98
CA THR A 84 32.25 8.58 -0.76
C THR A 84 32.29 7.05 -0.82
N GLU A 85 33.47 6.50 -1.10
CA GLU A 85 33.67 5.05 -1.05
C GLU A 85 33.34 4.47 0.34
N GLU A 86 33.67 5.23 1.40
CA GLU A 86 33.33 4.86 2.78
C GLU A 86 31.83 4.72 2.98
N ASP A 87 31.01 5.68 2.52
CA ASP A 87 29.56 5.63 2.65
C ASP A 87 28.95 4.48 1.82
N MET A 88 29.43 4.28 0.60
CA MET A 88 29.01 3.11 -0.22
C MET A 88 29.34 1.78 0.47
N ASN A 89 30.51 1.67 1.06
CA ASN A 89 30.91 0.50 1.84
C ASN A 89 30.08 0.34 3.11
N ASN A 90 29.64 1.43 3.75
CA ASN A 90 28.74 1.36 4.91
C ASN A 90 27.37 0.79 4.55
N VAL A 91 26.83 1.04 3.35
CA VAL A 91 25.60 0.35 2.88
C VAL A 91 25.83 -1.15 2.78
N ILE A 92 26.95 -1.59 2.19
CA ILE A 92 27.27 -3.03 2.08
C ILE A 92 27.47 -3.64 3.47
N LYS A 93 28.15 -2.96 4.38
CA LYS A 93 28.30 -3.41 5.79
C LYS A 93 26.95 -3.58 6.46
N LYS A 94 26.02 -2.64 6.25
CA LYS A 94 24.66 -2.75 6.80
C LYS A 94 23.94 -3.97 6.23
N PHE A 95 24.04 -4.22 4.93
CA PHE A 95 23.47 -5.42 4.30
C PHE A 95 24.08 -6.71 4.89
N GLU A 96 25.39 -6.74 5.16
CA GLU A 96 26.03 -7.87 5.85
C GLU A 96 25.48 -8.09 7.28
N MET A 97 25.20 -7.00 8.01
CA MET A 97 24.56 -7.10 9.33
C MET A 97 23.17 -7.74 9.21
N MET A 98 22.36 -7.29 8.25
CA MET A 98 21.02 -7.83 8.03
C MET A 98 21.04 -9.27 7.51
N TYR A 99 22.01 -9.60 6.65
CA TYR A 99 22.22 -10.97 6.18
C TYR A 99 22.52 -11.94 7.35
N LYS A 100 23.30 -11.51 8.34
CA LYS A 100 23.56 -12.27 9.58
C LYS A 100 22.30 -12.44 10.44
N LEU A 101 21.30 -11.58 10.31
CA LEU A 101 19.99 -11.74 10.93
C LEU A 101 19.06 -12.71 10.17
N GLY A 102 19.50 -13.21 9.01
CA GLY A 102 18.75 -14.15 8.19
C GLY A 102 18.09 -13.54 6.94
N VAL A 103 18.17 -12.22 6.74
CA VAL A 103 17.63 -11.56 5.54
C VAL A 103 18.31 -12.07 4.28
N ARG A 104 17.54 -12.30 3.22
CA ARG A 104 18.02 -12.79 1.91
C ARG A 104 17.53 -11.95 0.73
N SER A 105 16.68 -10.95 1.00
CA SER A 105 16.15 -10.05 0.00
C SER A 105 16.33 -8.61 0.46
N PHE A 106 16.78 -7.73 -0.44
CA PHE A 106 17.20 -6.38 -0.08
C PHE A 106 16.66 -5.35 -1.06
N ALA A 107 16.39 -4.14 -0.53
CA ALA A 107 16.01 -2.97 -1.33
C ALA A 107 16.80 -1.73 -0.93
N VAL A 108 16.94 -0.79 -1.86
CA VAL A 108 17.52 0.54 -1.61
C VAL A 108 16.53 1.60 -2.06
N PHE A 109 16.15 2.48 -1.16
CA PHE A 109 15.15 3.52 -1.42
C PHE A 109 15.79 4.89 -1.52
N PHE A 110 15.40 5.66 -2.54
CA PHE A 110 15.79 7.04 -2.80
C PHE A 110 14.59 7.96 -3.04
N ASP A 111 13.39 7.53 -2.61
CA ASP A 111 12.18 8.32 -2.69
C ASP A 111 12.20 9.47 -1.67
N ASP A 112 11.50 10.55 -1.99
CA ASP A 112 11.25 11.71 -1.13
C ASP A 112 12.52 12.36 -0.56
N ILE A 113 13.58 12.45 -1.36
CA ILE A 113 14.86 13.06 -0.98
C ILE A 113 15.15 14.32 -1.79
N PHE A 114 16.08 15.13 -1.28
CA PHE A 114 16.55 16.37 -1.90
C PHE A 114 18.09 16.41 -1.97
N GLY A 115 18.61 17.32 -2.78
CA GLY A 115 20.06 17.58 -2.85
C GLY A 115 20.85 16.47 -3.54
N GLU A 116 22.05 16.20 -3.07
CA GLU A 116 23.04 15.31 -3.70
C GLU A 116 22.57 13.84 -3.76
N GLY A 117 21.72 13.41 -2.84
CA GLY A 117 21.16 12.06 -2.86
C GLY A 117 20.40 11.70 -4.14
N LYS A 118 19.88 12.70 -4.88
CA LYS A 118 19.10 12.54 -6.12
C LYS A 118 19.93 12.16 -7.37
N ARG A 119 21.24 12.05 -7.27
CA ARG A 119 22.12 11.78 -8.41
C ARG A 119 21.93 10.37 -8.95
N GLY A 120 21.21 10.24 -10.08
CA GLY A 120 20.92 8.95 -10.70
C GLY A 120 22.17 8.16 -11.12
N ASP A 121 23.24 8.86 -11.55
CA ASP A 121 24.53 8.24 -11.87
C ASP A 121 25.20 7.61 -10.63
N MET A 122 25.14 8.28 -9.49
CA MET A 122 25.69 7.79 -8.22
C MET A 122 24.81 6.69 -7.60
N GLN A 123 23.50 6.80 -7.73
CA GLN A 123 22.57 5.74 -7.33
C GLN A 123 22.85 4.46 -8.13
N ALA A 124 23.03 4.56 -9.46
CA ALA A 124 23.38 3.42 -10.30
C ALA A 124 24.75 2.82 -9.93
N LEU A 125 25.75 3.66 -9.65
CA LEU A 125 27.08 3.23 -9.21
C LEU A 125 26.99 2.42 -7.89
N LEU A 126 26.31 2.93 -6.89
CA LEU A 126 26.11 2.25 -5.60
C LEU A 126 25.41 0.93 -5.77
N LEU A 127 24.29 0.91 -6.52
CA LEU A 127 23.49 -0.29 -6.72
C LEU A 127 24.24 -1.40 -7.46
N ASN A 128 25.01 -1.02 -8.49
CA ASN A 128 25.87 -1.98 -9.20
C ASN A 128 26.98 -2.51 -8.28
N LYS A 129 27.60 -1.64 -7.46
CA LYS A 129 28.59 -2.06 -6.45
C LYS A 129 28.00 -3.07 -5.47
N ILE A 130 26.81 -2.81 -4.93
CA ILE A 130 26.11 -3.74 -4.04
C ILE A 130 25.80 -5.06 -4.77
N ASN A 131 25.35 -4.98 -6.01
CA ASN A 131 25.03 -6.15 -6.80
C ASN A 131 26.27 -7.04 -7.03
N ASP A 132 27.40 -6.44 -7.38
CA ASP A 132 28.63 -7.16 -7.67
C ASP A 132 29.34 -7.67 -6.42
N GLU A 133 29.44 -6.87 -5.36
CA GLU A 133 30.25 -7.18 -4.17
C GLU A 133 29.45 -7.93 -3.09
N PHE A 134 28.11 -7.90 -3.14
CA PHE A 134 27.26 -8.52 -2.13
C PHE A 134 26.30 -9.54 -2.77
N VAL A 135 25.40 -9.15 -3.67
CA VAL A 135 24.35 -10.04 -4.17
C VAL A 135 24.93 -11.23 -4.92
N LYS A 136 25.77 -10.97 -5.93
CA LYS A 136 26.39 -12.03 -6.75
C LYS A 136 27.33 -12.91 -5.95
N VAL A 137 27.96 -12.37 -4.90
CA VAL A 137 28.88 -13.11 -4.03
C VAL A 137 28.14 -14.09 -3.13
N LYS A 138 27.00 -13.70 -2.57
CA LYS A 138 26.23 -14.47 -1.58
C LYS A 138 25.49 -15.67 -2.18
N LYS A 139 25.15 -15.66 -3.47
CA LYS A 139 24.45 -16.72 -4.23
C LYS A 139 23.03 -17.09 -3.74
N ASP A 140 22.68 -16.82 -2.49
CA ASP A 140 21.37 -17.06 -1.86
C ASP A 140 20.60 -15.74 -1.57
N VAL A 141 21.08 -14.61 -2.10
CA VAL A 141 20.42 -13.31 -2.06
C VAL A 141 19.66 -13.08 -3.37
N THR A 142 18.42 -12.64 -3.27
CA THR A 142 17.57 -12.34 -4.43
C THR A 142 18.04 -11.06 -5.14
N PRO A 143 17.63 -10.82 -6.41
CA PRO A 143 17.92 -9.58 -7.10
C PRO A 143 17.47 -8.35 -6.30
N LEU A 144 18.25 -7.27 -6.35
CA LEU A 144 17.95 -6.02 -5.67
C LEU A 144 16.69 -5.37 -6.22
N VAL A 145 15.98 -4.68 -5.33
CA VAL A 145 14.91 -3.74 -5.68
C VAL A 145 15.35 -2.33 -5.30
N MET A 146 15.12 -1.34 -6.17
CA MET A 146 15.37 0.06 -5.83
C MET A 146 14.11 0.90 -6.04
N CYS A 147 13.88 1.88 -5.15
CA CYS A 147 12.92 2.94 -5.40
C CYS A 147 13.67 4.18 -5.87
N PRO A 148 13.45 4.66 -7.11
CA PRO A 148 14.16 5.82 -7.64
C PRO A 148 13.63 7.12 -7.02
N THR A 149 14.40 8.20 -7.12
CA THR A 149 13.94 9.52 -6.69
C THR A 149 12.80 10.04 -7.59
N GLU A 150 12.90 9.82 -8.88
CA GLU A 150 11.82 10.11 -9.84
C GLU A 150 10.93 8.86 -10.02
N TYR A 151 10.16 8.51 -8.99
CA TYR A 151 9.39 7.27 -8.94
C TYR A 151 7.99 7.36 -9.55
N ASN A 152 7.59 8.50 -10.11
CA ASN A 152 6.34 8.68 -10.84
C ASN A 152 6.51 9.65 -12.03
N ARG A 153 5.57 9.59 -12.99
CA ARG A 153 5.66 10.38 -14.23
C ARG A 153 5.57 11.88 -13.98
N GLY A 154 4.79 12.32 -13.00
CA GLY A 154 4.62 13.74 -12.68
C GLY A 154 5.90 14.38 -12.14
N TRP A 155 6.78 13.60 -11.52
CA TRP A 155 8.06 14.07 -10.99
C TRP A 155 9.23 13.77 -11.92
N ALA A 156 9.07 12.83 -12.85
CA ALA A 156 10.11 12.45 -13.79
C ALA A 156 10.36 13.58 -14.79
N ASN A 157 11.64 13.85 -15.07
CA ASN A 157 12.01 14.72 -16.16
C ASN A 157 11.68 14.04 -17.50
N PRO A 158 10.79 14.62 -18.34
CA PRO A 158 10.35 13.97 -19.57
C PRO A 158 11.41 13.97 -20.69
N LYS A 159 12.50 14.76 -20.56
CA LYS A 159 13.53 14.85 -21.61
C LYS A 159 14.34 13.55 -21.70
N PRO A 160 14.66 13.07 -22.91
CA PRO A 160 15.55 11.94 -23.11
C PRO A 160 16.94 12.18 -22.48
N GLY A 161 17.58 11.10 -22.03
CA GLY A 161 18.93 11.13 -21.46
C GLY A 161 18.97 11.68 -20.02
N THR A 162 17.81 11.85 -19.37
CA THR A 162 17.74 12.33 -17.98
C THR A 162 17.66 11.17 -16.97
N TYR A 163 17.33 11.45 -15.73
CA TYR A 163 17.46 10.56 -14.57
C TYR A 163 17.01 9.10 -14.83
N LEU A 164 15.79 8.89 -15.35
CA LEU A 164 15.28 7.53 -15.60
C LEU A 164 16.06 6.80 -16.71
N ASP A 165 16.46 7.53 -17.76
CA ASP A 165 17.28 6.94 -18.84
C ASP A 165 18.69 6.60 -18.34
N ILE A 166 19.26 7.44 -17.46
CA ILE A 166 20.56 7.15 -16.81
C ILE A 166 20.47 5.84 -16.02
N LEU A 167 19.39 5.65 -15.25
CA LEU A 167 19.15 4.37 -14.54
C LEU A 167 19.01 3.22 -15.54
N GLY A 168 18.23 3.40 -16.59
CA GLY A 168 18.01 2.38 -17.63
C GLY A 168 19.30 1.96 -18.35
N ASP A 169 20.22 2.92 -18.56
CA ASP A 169 21.49 2.70 -19.27
C ASP A 169 22.56 2.09 -18.38
N ARG A 170 22.59 2.43 -17.08
CA ARG A 170 23.71 2.13 -16.18
C ARG A 170 23.47 1.01 -15.18
N LEU A 171 22.21 0.76 -14.77
CA LEU A 171 21.91 -0.28 -13.79
C LEU A 171 22.07 -1.67 -14.41
N ASP A 172 22.67 -2.59 -13.66
CA ASP A 172 22.64 -4.02 -13.96
C ASP A 172 21.19 -4.46 -14.25
N PRO A 173 20.92 -5.18 -15.33
CA PRO A 173 19.56 -5.55 -15.73
C PRO A 173 18.80 -6.41 -14.71
N SER A 174 19.51 -7.06 -13.78
CA SER A 174 18.88 -7.84 -12.71
C SER A 174 18.24 -6.97 -11.60
N ILE A 175 18.57 -5.68 -11.51
CA ILE A 175 18.06 -4.78 -10.48
C ILE A 175 16.67 -4.28 -10.88
N HIS A 176 15.69 -4.54 -10.01
CA HIS A 176 14.31 -4.05 -10.20
C HIS A 176 14.18 -2.58 -9.83
N VAL A 177 13.43 -1.82 -10.64
CA VAL A 177 13.19 -0.38 -10.43
C VAL A 177 11.71 -0.16 -10.16
N MET A 178 11.39 0.45 -9.00
CA MET A 178 10.02 0.70 -8.56
C MET A 178 9.40 1.90 -9.27
N TRP A 179 8.06 1.88 -9.35
CA TRP A 179 7.27 2.90 -10.02
C TRP A 179 5.86 2.98 -9.44
N THR A 180 5.36 4.21 -9.17
CA THR A 180 4.03 4.42 -8.57
C THR A 180 2.94 4.82 -9.58
N GLY A 181 3.27 4.91 -10.87
CA GLY A 181 2.34 5.33 -11.92
C GLY A 181 2.52 6.78 -12.36
N ASN A 182 1.45 7.41 -12.86
CA ASN A 182 1.53 8.77 -13.41
C ASN A 182 1.67 9.86 -12.33
N SER A 183 1.35 9.56 -11.08
CA SER A 183 1.65 10.42 -9.91
C SER A 183 1.96 9.57 -8.67
N VAL A 184 2.16 10.21 -7.51
CA VAL A 184 2.44 9.52 -6.23
C VAL A 184 1.35 8.51 -5.90
N CYS A 185 0.08 8.94 -5.97
CA CYS A 185 -1.08 8.07 -5.84
C CYS A 185 -1.86 8.11 -7.16
N HIS A 186 -1.94 6.99 -7.85
CA HIS A 186 -2.55 6.91 -9.18
C HIS A 186 -2.94 5.47 -9.53
N ASP A 187 -3.84 5.32 -10.47
CA ASP A 187 -4.13 4.05 -11.11
C ASP A 187 -2.91 3.54 -11.90
N ILE A 188 -2.75 2.23 -11.98
CA ILE A 188 -1.63 1.58 -12.69
C ILE A 188 -2.13 1.15 -14.07
N THR A 189 -1.84 1.97 -15.06
CA THR A 189 -2.27 1.74 -16.45
C THR A 189 -1.18 1.09 -17.28
N LEU A 190 -1.55 0.30 -18.29
CA LEU A 190 -0.59 -0.31 -19.22
C LEU A 190 0.25 0.75 -19.96
N GLU A 191 -0.39 1.86 -20.36
CA GLU A 191 0.32 2.98 -21.03
C GLU A 191 1.39 3.58 -20.12
N GLY A 192 1.05 3.85 -18.83
CA GLY A 192 1.98 4.39 -17.86
C GLY A 192 3.16 3.45 -17.60
N GLN A 193 2.90 2.13 -17.51
CA GLN A 193 3.94 1.11 -17.37
C GLN A 193 4.84 1.05 -18.61
N GLN A 194 4.28 1.03 -19.79
CA GLN A 194 5.05 1.04 -21.05
C GLN A 194 5.91 2.30 -21.19
N TRP A 195 5.41 3.46 -20.72
CA TRP A 195 6.17 4.71 -20.75
C TRP A 195 7.45 4.61 -19.91
N VAL A 196 7.35 4.18 -18.66
CA VAL A 196 8.53 4.07 -17.78
C VAL A 196 9.44 2.93 -18.22
N ASN A 197 8.88 1.79 -18.64
CA ASN A 197 9.66 0.61 -19.06
C ASN A 197 10.63 0.92 -20.20
N ARG A 198 10.20 1.77 -21.16
CA ARG A 198 11.10 2.24 -22.23
C ARG A 198 12.27 3.04 -21.70
N ARG A 199 12.06 3.83 -20.64
CA ARG A 199 13.08 4.68 -20.01
C ARG A 199 14.08 3.86 -19.19
N ILE A 200 13.56 3.01 -18.30
CA ILE A 200 14.39 2.17 -17.42
C ILE A 200 14.87 0.88 -18.06
N LYS A 201 14.46 0.57 -19.32
CA LYS A 201 14.84 -0.59 -20.14
C LYS A 201 14.56 -1.94 -19.49
N ARG A 202 13.49 -2.02 -18.67
CA ARG A 202 13.02 -3.23 -17.98
C ARG A 202 11.57 -3.09 -17.57
N PRO A 203 10.83 -4.17 -17.29
CA PRO A 203 9.53 -4.08 -16.63
C PRO A 203 9.69 -3.44 -15.25
N SER A 204 8.88 -2.42 -14.97
CA SER A 204 8.91 -1.71 -13.69
C SER A 204 8.34 -2.57 -12.56
N TYR A 205 8.90 -2.42 -11.37
CA TYR A 205 8.37 -3.01 -10.16
C TYR A 205 7.34 -2.06 -9.56
N VAL A 206 6.05 -2.41 -9.60
CA VAL A 206 4.99 -1.50 -9.16
C VAL A 206 5.00 -1.34 -7.65
N TRP A 207 5.01 -0.07 -7.20
CA TRP A 207 4.66 0.34 -5.84
C TRP A 207 3.32 1.09 -5.92
N TRP A 208 2.24 0.45 -5.58
CA TRP A 208 0.94 1.09 -5.62
C TRP A 208 0.57 1.72 -4.27
N ASN A 209 0.37 3.04 -4.25
CA ASN A 209 -0.04 3.77 -3.05
C ASN A 209 -1.56 3.63 -2.81
N PHE A 210 -1.98 2.43 -2.43
CA PHE A 210 -3.31 2.00 -2.05
C PHE A 210 -3.18 0.75 -1.17
N PRO A 211 -3.91 0.61 -0.05
CA PRO A 211 -4.90 1.53 0.53
C PRO A 211 -4.32 2.55 1.52
N VAL A 212 -3.09 2.99 1.37
CA VAL A 212 -2.42 3.94 2.28
C VAL A 212 -3.27 5.18 2.55
N THR A 213 -3.28 5.64 3.82
CA THR A 213 -4.01 6.82 4.28
C THR A 213 -3.17 7.76 5.14
N ASP A 214 -1.84 7.72 5.02
CA ASP A 214 -0.94 8.56 5.81
C ASP A 214 -1.11 10.07 5.53
N TYR A 215 -1.61 10.43 4.36
CA TYR A 215 -1.96 11.79 3.94
C TYR A 215 -3.45 12.17 4.16
N CYS A 216 -4.27 11.24 4.66
CA CYS A 216 -5.71 11.42 4.91
C CYS A 216 -6.18 10.57 6.10
N ARG A 217 -5.50 10.69 7.24
CA ARG A 217 -5.61 9.79 8.42
C ARG A 217 -6.99 9.72 9.06
N SER A 218 -7.87 10.68 8.80
CA SER A 218 -9.26 10.65 9.24
C SER A 218 -10.14 9.66 8.49
N ASN A 219 -9.65 9.13 7.36
CA ASN A 219 -10.38 8.22 6.49
C ASN A 219 -9.87 6.79 6.59
N LEU A 220 -10.77 5.83 6.39
CA LEU A 220 -10.43 4.44 6.15
C LEU A 220 -10.53 4.16 4.64
N CYS A 221 -9.60 3.36 4.12
CA CYS A 221 -9.64 2.89 2.75
C CYS A 221 -9.74 1.36 2.74
N MET A 222 -10.95 0.86 2.98
CA MET A 222 -11.28 -0.59 2.97
C MET A 222 -11.97 -1.02 1.67
N GLY A 223 -11.79 -0.23 0.62
CA GLY A 223 -12.45 -0.40 -0.67
C GLY A 223 -11.89 -1.53 -1.53
N ARG A 224 -12.62 -1.79 -2.61
CA ARG A 224 -12.22 -2.77 -3.62
C ARG A 224 -10.99 -2.32 -4.41
N VAL A 225 -10.23 -3.29 -4.90
CA VAL A 225 -9.10 -3.09 -5.82
C VAL A 225 -9.65 -2.86 -7.22
N TYR A 226 -9.35 -1.71 -7.83
CA TYR A 226 -9.62 -1.38 -9.25
C TYR A 226 -8.65 -0.30 -9.71
N GLY A 227 -8.70 0.10 -10.98
CA GLY A 227 -7.75 1.05 -11.55
C GLY A 227 -6.38 0.43 -11.82
N LEU A 228 -6.32 -0.89 -11.91
CA LEU A 228 -5.13 -1.66 -12.30
C LEU A 228 -5.34 -2.25 -13.67
N ALA A 229 -4.29 -2.21 -14.51
CA ALA A 229 -4.29 -2.80 -15.84
C ALA A 229 -4.61 -4.30 -15.78
N THR A 230 -5.58 -4.75 -16.59
CA THR A 230 -6.00 -6.16 -16.71
C THR A 230 -5.99 -6.65 -18.15
N GLU A 231 -5.78 -5.76 -19.10
CA GLU A 231 -5.72 -6.04 -20.53
C GLU A 231 -4.46 -6.86 -20.93
N PRO A 232 -4.46 -7.50 -22.11
CA PRO A 232 -3.28 -8.21 -22.60
C PRO A 232 -2.03 -7.35 -22.60
N GLY A 233 -0.91 -7.89 -22.10
CA GLY A 233 0.35 -7.18 -21.92
C GLY A 233 0.52 -6.52 -20.53
N ALA A 234 -0.53 -6.44 -19.73
CA ALA A 234 -0.44 -5.87 -18.37
C ALA A 234 0.56 -6.65 -17.49
N ARG A 235 0.47 -7.99 -17.50
CA ARG A 235 1.36 -8.85 -16.72
C ARG A 235 2.83 -8.67 -17.13
N GLU A 236 3.10 -8.69 -18.41
CA GLU A 236 4.46 -8.61 -18.97
C GLU A 236 5.07 -7.21 -18.76
N SER A 237 4.24 -6.20 -18.53
CA SER A 237 4.70 -4.84 -18.28
C SER A 237 5.23 -4.62 -16.86
N MET A 238 5.01 -5.56 -15.94
CA MET A 238 5.38 -5.46 -14.53
C MET A 238 6.42 -6.51 -14.14
N GLY A 239 7.54 -6.08 -13.57
CA GLY A 239 8.57 -6.95 -12.99
C GLY A 239 8.25 -7.45 -11.58
N GLY A 240 7.26 -6.85 -10.95
CA GLY A 240 6.74 -7.18 -9.63
C GLY A 240 5.67 -6.18 -9.22
N PHE A 241 4.95 -6.49 -8.13
CA PHE A 241 3.87 -5.64 -7.63
C PHE A 241 3.81 -5.66 -6.11
N VAL A 242 3.91 -4.51 -5.49
CA VAL A 242 3.63 -4.31 -4.07
C VAL A 242 2.69 -3.13 -3.87
N SER A 243 1.95 -3.17 -2.79
CA SER A 243 1.03 -2.12 -2.37
C SER A 243 1.49 -1.53 -1.03
N ASN A 244 1.23 -0.24 -0.82
CA ASN A 244 1.48 0.47 0.42
C ASN A 244 0.19 0.51 1.24
N PRO A 245 0.15 -0.08 2.45
CA PRO A 245 -1.06 -0.23 3.26
C PRO A 245 -1.35 1.00 4.10
N MET A 246 -2.49 0.97 4.79
CA MET A 246 -2.76 1.88 5.90
C MET A 246 -1.84 1.57 7.11
N ASP A 247 -1.65 2.55 7.99
CA ASP A 247 -1.11 2.37 9.34
C ASP A 247 -1.98 1.44 10.23
N LYS A 248 -3.12 1.02 9.73
CA LYS A 248 -4.10 0.10 10.31
C LYS A 248 -3.99 -1.28 9.64
N PRO A 249 -3.14 -2.18 10.18
CA PRO A 249 -2.80 -3.44 9.51
C PRO A 249 -4.01 -4.37 9.32
N GLU A 250 -4.87 -4.52 10.32
CA GLU A 250 -6.01 -5.43 10.23
C GLU A 250 -7.07 -4.89 9.23
N ALA A 251 -7.35 -3.58 9.25
CA ALA A 251 -8.26 -2.96 8.29
C ALA A 251 -7.74 -3.06 6.85
N SER A 252 -6.42 -2.96 6.64
CA SER A 252 -5.78 -3.08 5.33
C SER A 252 -6.03 -4.43 4.66
N LYS A 253 -6.21 -5.52 5.43
CA LYS A 253 -6.40 -6.87 4.90
C LYS A 253 -7.57 -6.99 3.94
N VAL A 254 -8.61 -6.15 4.08
CA VAL A 254 -9.76 -6.15 3.17
C VAL A 254 -9.34 -5.82 1.74
N SER A 255 -8.63 -4.71 1.56
CA SER A 255 -8.11 -4.31 0.24
C SER A 255 -6.96 -5.23 -0.22
N LEU A 256 -6.11 -5.67 0.70
CA LEU A 256 -4.98 -6.55 0.38
C LEU A 256 -5.41 -7.94 -0.11
N PHE A 257 -6.56 -8.44 0.32
CA PHE A 257 -7.14 -9.66 -0.23
C PHE A 257 -7.41 -9.52 -1.74
N GLY A 258 -8.05 -8.43 -2.13
CA GLY A 258 -8.29 -8.14 -3.55
C GLY A 258 -7.01 -7.98 -4.36
N LEU A 259 -5.95 -7.41 -3.75
CA LEU A 259 -4.65 -7.31 -4.39
C LEU A 259 -3.99 -8.68 -4.59
N ALA A 260 -4.09 -9.57 -3.60
CA ALA A 260 -3.59 -10.94 -3.74
C ALA A 260 -4.26 -11.67 -4.91
N ASP A 261 -5.58 -11.53 -5.03
CA ASP A 261 -6.37 -12.12 -6.10
C ASP A 261 -6.02 -11.53 -7.47
N TYR A 262 -5.91 -10.19 -7.59
CA TYR A 262 -5.42 -9.53 -8.80
C TYR A 262 -4.04 -10.03 -9.22
N SER A 263 -3.09 -10.08 -8.29
CA SER A 263 -1.72 -10.50 -8.60
C SER A 263 -1.61 -11.95 -9.03
N TRP A 264 -2.54 -12.80 -8.57
CA TRP A 264 -2.60 -14.20 -8.94
C TRP A 264 -3.15 -14.43 -10.35
N ASN A 265 -4.16 -13.66 -10.76
CA ASN A 265 -4.82 -13.81 -12.07
C ASN A 265 -5.26 -12.45 -12.64
N ILE A 266 -4.29 -11.68 -13.13
CA ILE A 266 -4.48 -10.31 -13.62
C ILE A 266 -5.60 -10.23 -14.67
N ASN A 267 -5.56 -11.11 -15.70
CA ASN A 267 -6.53 -11.04 -16.79
C ASN A 267 -7.93 -11.54 -16.43
N GLY A 268 -8.06 -12.36 -15.40
CA GLY A 268 -9.35 -12.88 -14.91
C GLY A 268 -9.86 -12.20 -13.66
N PHE A 269 -9.19 -11.15 -13.17
CA PHE A 269 -9.54 -10.47 -11.94
C PHE A 269 -10.91 -9.78 -12.03
N LYS A 270 -11.75 -10.02 -11.03
CA LYS A 270 -13.08 -9.44 -10.87
C LYS A 270 -13.18 -8.68 -9.56
N SER A 271 -12.97 -7.37 -9.62
CA SER A 271 -12.80 -6.47 -8.49
C SER A 271 -13.87 -6.62 -7.41
N GLU A 272 -15.15 -6.56 -7.80
CA GLU A 272 -16.25 -6.58 -6.83
C GLU A 272 -16.49 -7.96 -6.22
N GLU A 273 -16.38 -9.02 -7.04
CA GLU A 273 -16.50 -10.41 -6.56
C GLU A 273 -15.38 -10.73 -5.55
N SER A 274 -14.15 -10.32 -5.87
CA SER A 274 -12.97 -10.49 -5.01
C SER A 274 -13.14 -9.74 -3.68
N TRP A 275 -13.65 -8.51 -3.71
CA TRP A 275 -13.88 -7.70 -2.51
C TRP A 275 -14.89 -8.32 -1.57
N LYS A 276 -16.06 -8.73 -2.10
CA LYS A 276 -17.11 -9.44 -1.34
C LYS A 276 -16.60 -10.76 -0.74
N GLU A 277 -15.83 -11.50 -1.52
CA GLU A 277 -15.22 -12.75 -1.04
C GLU A 277 -14.18 -12.49 0.06
N GLY A 278 -13.37 -11.45 -0.06
CA GLY A 278 -12.42 -11.02 0.97
C GLY A 278 -13.13 -10.69 2.29
N VAL A 279 -14.18 -9.89 2.25
CA VAL A 279 -15.00 -9.55 3.43
C VAL A 279 -15.60 -10.82 4.05
N ARG A 280 -16.16 -11.71 3.23
CA ARG A 280 -16.74 -12.98 3.70
C ARG A 280 -15.72 -13.87 4.39
N ARG A 281 -14.51 -13.98 3.85
CA ARG A 281 -13.43 -14.81 4.45
C ARG A 281 -12.84 -14.23 5.72
N LEU A 282 -12.64 -12.90 5.74
CA LEU A 282 -12.06 -12.22 6.89
C LEU A 282 -13.04 -12.14 8.07
N PHE A 283 -14.36 -12.02 7.79
CA PHE A 283 -15.39 -11.78 8.78
C PHE A 283 -16.61 -12.72 8.61
N PRO A 284 -16.43 -14.04 8.67
CA PRO A 284 -17.50 -15.01 8.31
C PRO A 284 -18.76 -14.88 9.17
N LYS A 285 -18.66 -14.39 10.42
CA LYS A 285 -19.80 -14.19 11.33
C LYS A 285 -20.43 -12.80 11.21
N ALA A 286 -19.80 -11.85 10.51
CA ALA A 286 -20.22 -10.46 10.38
C ALA A 286 -20.16 -9.95 8.93
N ALA A 287 -20.11 -10.84 7.93
CA ALA A 287 -19.82 -10.50 6.54
C ALA A 287 -20.76 -9.43 5.97
N GLU A 288 -22.08 -9.58 6.17
CA GLU A 288 -23.06 -8.60 5.67
C GLU A 288 -22.90 -7.23 6.33
N ALA A 289 -22.71 -7.19 7.65
CA ALA A 289 -22.52 -5.95 8.39
C ALA A 289 -21.21 -5.27 8.02
N MET A 290 -20.13 -6.05 7.88
CA MET A 290 -18.84 -5.54 7.39
C MET A 290 -18.91 -5.05 5.95
N GLN A 291 -19.67 -5.71 5.08
CA GLN A 291 -19.86 -5.24 3.70
C GLN A 291 -20.57 -3.87 3.68
N VAL A 292 -21.60 -3.67 4.51
CA VAL A 292 -22.24 -2.35 4.65
C VAL A 292 -21.22 -1.32 5.14
N PHE A 293 -20.40 -1.65 6.14
CA PHE A 293 -19.40 -0.74 6.67
C PHE A 293 -18.33 -0.35 5.63
N VAL A 294 -17.74 -1.33 4.93
CA VAL A 294 -16.68 -1.05 3.96
C VAL A 294 -17.19 -0.33 2.71
N ASN A 295 -18.46 -0.49 2.33
CA ASN A 295 -19.08 0.28 1.25
C ASN A 295 -19.06 1.79 1.51
N HIS A 296 -19.06 2.20 2.77
CA HIS A 296 -19.06 3.60 3.22
C HIS A 296 -17.73 4.03 3.86
N ASN A 297 -16.66 3.22 3.73
CA ASN A 297 -15.33 3.51 4.25
C ASN A 297 -14.26 3.05 3.24
N SER A 298 -14.35 3.56 2.02
CA SER A 298 -13.55 3.13 0.87
C SER A 298 -12.75 4.26 0.22
N ASP A 299 -13.12 5.52 0.45
CA ASP A 299 -12.49 6.68 -0.17
C ASP A 299 -11.54 7.40 0.80
N GLN A 300 -10.45 7.90 0.27
CA GLN A 300 -9.51 8.72 1.01
C GLN A 300 -10.02 10.14 1.31
N GLY A 301 -11.17 10.53 0.76
CA GLY A 301 -11.70 11.89 0.87
C GLY A 301 -10.87 12.92 0.09
N PRO A 302 -11.23 14.21 0.17
CA PRO A 302 -10.42 15.29 -0.40
C PRO A 302 -9.02 15.29 0.22
N ASN A 303 -7.97 15.26 -0.63
CA ASN A 303 -6.58 15.15 -0.20
C ASN A 303 -5.61 15.83 -1.18
N GLY A 304 -4.38 16.04 -0.75
CA GLY A 304 -3.34 16.73 -1.53
C GLY A 304 -2.89 16.02 -2.81
N HIS A 305 -3.15 14.72 -2.95
CA HIS A 305 -2.83 13.97 -4.17
C HIS A 305 -3.97 13.97 -5.21
N GLY A 306 -5.17 14.42 -4.83
CA GLY A 306 -6.35 14.38 -5.70
C GLY A 306 -6.84 12.96 -6.04
N TYR A 307 -6.27 11.93 -5.42
CA TYR A 307 -6.62 10.54 -5.66
C TYR A 307 -7.86 10.16 -4.84
N ARG A 308 -8.92 9.81 -5.53
CA ARG A 308 -10.23 9.49 -4.96
C ARG A 308 -10.63 8.06 -5.33
N ARG A 309 -11.36 7.42 -4.44
CA ARG A 309 -11.91 6.08 -4.66
C ARG A 309 -13.43 6.14 -4.57
N GLU A 310 -14.09 5.18 -5.19
CA GLU A 310 -15.55 5.07 -5.11
C GLU A 310 -15.97 4.67 -3.71
N GLU A 311 -16.99 5.34 -3.20
CA GLU A 311 -17.60 5.07 -1.89
C GLU A 311 -19.10 5.27 -2.00
N SER A 312 -19.88 4.48 -1.28
CA SER A 312 -21.35 4.61 -1.22
C SER A 312 -22.06 4.56 -2.59
N VAL A 313 -21.48 3.86 -3.56
CA VAL A 313 -21.84 3.92 -5.00
C VAL A 313 -23.34 3.67 -5.24
N GLU A 314 -23.95 2.74 -4.50
CA GLU A 314 -25.36 2.38 -4.68
C GLU A 314 -26.30 3.48 -4.22
N ILE A 315 -25.95 4.21 -3.17
CA ILE A 315 -26.82 5.22 -2.54
C ILE A 315 -26.50 6.66 -2.95
N GLU A 316 -25.32 6.93 -3.46
CA GLU A 316 -24.86 8.27 -3.85
C GLU A 316 -25.83 8.98 -4.81
N PRO A 317 -26.38 8.32 -5.88
CA PRO A 317 -27.34 8.96 -6.78
C PRO A 317 -28.64 9.38 -6.07
N VAL A 318 -29.07 8.58 -5.07
CA VAL A 318 -30.26 8.90 -4.27
C VAL A 318 -29.98 10.11 -3.37
N VAL A 319 -28.82 10.14 -2.71
CA VAL A 319 -28.38 11.29 -1.90
C VAL A 319 -28.38 12.57 -2.71
N LYS A 320 -27.83 12.55 -3.94
CA LYS A 320 -27.79 13.73 -4.82
C LYS A 320 -29.20 14.23 -5.12
N ARG A 321 -30.13 13.36 -5.55
CA ARG A 321 -31.51 13.74 -5.85
C ARG A 321 -32.22 14.33 -4.62
N VAL A 322 -32.06 13.70 -3.44
CA VAL A 322 -32.67 14.20 -2.22
C VAL A 322 -32.12 15.57 -1.83
N LEU A 323 -30.80 15.80 -1.94
CA LEU A 323 -30.20 17.09 -1.65
C LEU A 323 -30.67 18.20 -2.62
N GLU A 324 -30.87 17.87 -3.89
CA GLU A 324 -31.42 18.80 -4.88
C GLU A 324 -32.89 19.13 -4.57
N ALA A 325 -33.73 18.12 -4.35
CA ALA A 325 -35.14 18.30 -4.03
C ALA A 325 -35.36 19.05 -2.70
N ALA A 326 -34.54 18.77 -1.69
CA ALA A 326 -34.62 19.45 -0.39
C ALA A 326 -34.33 20.95 -0.46
N ARG A 327 -33.48 21.39 -1.40
CA ARG A 327 -33.24 22.83 -1.66
C ARG A 327 -34.49 23.55 -2.18
N GLU A 328 -35.41 22.82 -2.78
CA GLU A 328 -36.70 23.30 -3.28
C GLU A 328 -37.84 23.05 -2.26
N GLY A 329 -37.53 22.61 -1.05
CA GLY A 329 -38.49 22.34 0.00
C GLY A 329 -39.37 21.10 -0.26
N ARG A 330 -38.88 20.13 -0.98
CA ARG A 330 -39.61 18.89 -1.31
C ARG A 330 -38.72 17.66 -1.15
N ILE A 331 -39.31 16.50 -1.00
CA ILE A 331 -38.63 15.20 -1.02
C ILE A 331 -39.52 14.18 -1.72
N GLU A 332 -38.94 13.39 -2.59
CA GLU A 332 -39.61 12.28 -3.24
C GLU A 332 -39.68 11.08 -2.26
N LYS A 333 -40.91 10.58 -1.99
CA LYS A 333 -41.15 9.49 -1.02
C LYS A 333 -40.32 8.23 -1.30
N ALA A 334 -40.12 7.88 -2.57
CA ALA A 334 -39.32 6.73 -2.95
C ALA A 334 -37.84 6.89 -2.57
N ASP A 335 -37.27 8.06 -2.81
CA ASP A 335 -35.88 8.37 -2.47
C ASP A 335 -35.70 8.47 -0.94
N ALA A 336 -36.67 9.09 -0.23
CA ALA A 336 -36.69 9.10 1.24
C ALA A 336 -36.68 7.69 1.83
N ALA A 337 -37.50 6.80 1.30
CA ALA A 337 -37.55 5.39 1.73
C ALA A 337 -36.22 4.65 1.50
N LEU A 338 -35.54 4.88 0.36
CA LEU A 338 -34.24 4.30 0.08
C LEU A 338 -33.18 4.79 1.07
N LEU A 339 -33.13 6.11 1.35
CA LEU A 339 -32.21 6.67 2.33
C LEU A 339 -32.46 6.16 3.75
N LYS A 340 -33.73 6.13 4.20
CA LYS A 340 -34.08 5.56 5.51
C LYS A 340 -33.62 4.12 5.64
N LYS A 341 -33.82 3.32 4.60
CA LYS A 341 -33.38 1.91 4.57
C LYS A 341 -31.87 1.82 4.71
N GLU A 342 -31.11 2.62 3.96
CA GLU A 342 -29.64 2.58 4.03
C GLU A 342 -29.12 3.06 5.39
N PHE A 343 -29.62 4.17 5.91
CA PHE A 343 -29.26 4.64 7.25
C PHE A 343 -29.62 3.64 8.36
N ALA A 344 -30.73 2.91 8.22
CA ALA A 344 -31.09 1.83 9.13
C ALA A 344 -30.11 0.64 9.05
N ARG A 345 -29.66 0.28 7.83
CA ARG A 345 -28.59 -0.73 7.61
C ARG A 345 -27.29 -0.32 8.29
N MET A 346 -26.87 0.94 8.11
CA MET A 346 -25.67 1.49 8.74
C MET A 346 -25.73 1.40 10.27
N ALA A 347 -26.81 1.89 10.86
CA ALA A 347 -27.02 1.84 12.31
C ALA A 347 -27.06 0.41 12.86
N SER A 348 -27.65 -0.54 12.11
CA SER A 348 -27.76 -1.94 12.51
C SER A 348 -26.47 -2.72 12.33
N ALA A 349 -25.61 -2.33 11.41
CA ALA A 349 -24.33 -3.01 11.13
C ALA A 349 -23.34 -2.88 12.29
N ALA A 350 -23.25 -1.69 12.90
CA ALA A 350 -22.26 -1.39 13.94
C ALA A 350 -22.29 -2.35 15.14
N PRO A 351 -23.44 -2.62 15.81
CA PRO A 351 -23.49 -3.58 16.91
C PRO A 351 -23.14 -5.01 16.48
N VAL A 352 -23.47 -5.40 15.26
CA VAL A 352 -23.09 -6.72 14.72
C VAL A 352 -21.59 -6.82 14.53
N ILE A 353 -20.95 -5.77 13.99
CA ILE A 353 -19.49 -5.71 13.82
C ILE A 353 -18.80 -5.85 15.17
N ARG A 354 -19.20 -5.06 16.18
CA ARG A 354 -18.61 -5.14 17.53
C ARG A 354 -18.75 -6.52 18.16
N ALA A 355 -19.89 -7.17 17.98
CA ALA A 355 -20.17 -8.46 18.60
C ALA A 355 -19.58 -9.66 17.84
N LYS A 356 -19.44 -9.56 16.52
CA LYS A 356 -19.20 -10.75 15.67
C LYS A 356 -18.01 -10.67 14.73
N ALA A 357 -17.30 -9.52 14.62
CA ALA A 357 -16.12 -9.43 13.77
C ALA A 357 -14.98 -10.35 14.23
N ASP A 358 -15.00 -10.76 15.50
CA ASP A 358 -14.09 -11.76 16.09
C ASP A 358 -12.59 -11.43 15.90
N ASN A 359 -12.27 -10.14 15.86
CA ASN A 359 -10.93 -9.62 15.70
C ASN A 359 -10.72 -8.38 16.62
N PRO A 360 -10.22 -8.59 17.85
CA PRO A 360 -10.01 -7.48 18.79
C PRO A 360 -8.99 -6.44 18.30
N ARG A 361 -8.00 -6.85 17.48
CA ARG A 361 -7.04 -5.90 16.90
C ARG A 361 -7.70 -4.98 15.89
N LEU A 362 -8.55 -5.53 15.02
CA LEU A 362 -9.34 -4.72 14.09
C LEU A 362 -10.22 -3.72 14.85
N MET A 363 -10.91 -4.17 15.90
CA MET A 363 -11.78 -3.28 16.69
C MET A 363 -11.00 -2.15 17.38
N LYS A 364 -9.74 -2.42 17.79
CA LYS A 364 -8.84 -1.37 18.30
C LYS A 364 -8.47 -0.35 17.21
N GLU A 365 -8.34 -0.79 15.96
CA GLU A 365 -8.02 0.08 14.82
C GLU A 365 -9.19 0.92 14.34
N ILE A 366 -10.38 0.33 14.19
CA ILE A 366 -11.53 0.95 13.52
C ILE A 366 -12.72 1.29 14.44
N GLY A 367 -12.63 1.01 15.73
CA GLY A 367 -13.78 1.16 16.65
C GLY A 367 -14.40 2.54 16.61
N ALA A 368 -13.59 3.61 16.57
CA ALA A 368 -14.08 4.98 16.47
C ALA A 368 -14.89 5.24 15.17
N TRP A 369 -14.46 4.65 14.05
CA TRP A 369 -15.22 4.74 12.78
C TRP A 369 -16.52 3.93 12.85
N VAL A 370 -16.51 2.77 13.49
CA VAL A 370 -17.74 1.97 13.71
C VAL A 370 -18.75 2.73 14.57
N ASP A 371 -18.28 3.43 15.61
CA ASP A 371 -19.14 4.26 16.46
C ASP A 371 -19.70 5.47 15.69
N ALA A 372 -18.85 6.18 14.95
CA ALA A 372 -19.28 7.28 14.09
C ALA A 372 -20.28 6.81 13.01
N PHE A 373 -20.06 5.65 12.44
CA PHE A 373 -20.92 5.05 11.44
C PHE A 373 -22.33 4.74 11.98
N GLU A 374 -22.43 4.21 13.21
CA GLU A 374 -23.72 4.01 13.88
C GLU A 374 -24.46 5.34 14.08
N GLN A 375 -23.73 6.35 14.59
CA GLN A 375 -24.33 7.66 14.84
C GLN A 375 -24.79 8.35 13.54
N LEU A 376 -23.99 8.22 12.47
CA LEU A 376 -24.36 8.73 11.14
C LEU A 376 -25.63 8.04 10.62
N GLY A 377 -25.75 6.74 10.78
CA GLY A 377 -26.95 5.99 10.41
C GLY A 377 -28.19 6.46 11.19
N ARG A 378 -28.07 6.67 12.50
CA ARG A 378 -29.16 7.19 13.34
C ARG A 378 -29.54 8.62 12.98
N ALA A 379 -28.57 9.51 12.86
CA ALA A 379 -28.77 10.91 12.49
C ALA A 379 -29.43 11.04 11.10
N GLY A 380 -28.98 10.23 10.13
CA GLY A 380 -29.55 10.17 8.79
C GLY A 380 -31.04 9.78 8.78
N GLN A 381 -31.45 8.79 9.59
CA GLN A 381 -32.86 8.44 9.73
C GLN A 381 -33.71 9.60 10.26
N HIS A 382 -33.21 10.33 11.28
CA HIS A 382 -33.90 11.51 11.80
C HIS A 382 -33.96 12.64 10.79
N ALA A 383 -32.85 12.89 10.05
CA ALA A 383 -32.82 13.93 9.03
C ALA A 383 -33.83 13.67 7.91
N VAL A 384 -33.94 12.43 7.42
CA VAL A 384 -34.93 12.09 6.39
C VAL A 384 -36.34 12.21 6.93
N ALA A 385 -36.61 11.81 8.20
CA ALA A 385 -37.92 11.96 8.80
C ALA A 385 -38.34 13.45 8.87
N ALA A 386 -37.42 14.33 9.28
CA ALA A 386 -37.68 15.77 9.34
C ALA A 386 -37.91 16.45 7.96
N LEU A 387 -37.40 15.84 6.87
CA LEU A 387 -37.66 16.32 5.51
C LEU A 387 -39.03 15.88 4.96
N GLU A 388 -39.66 14.89 5.58
CA GLU A 388 -40.98 14.39 5.20
C GLU A 388 -42.13 15.13 5.93
N GLU A 389 -41.82 15.83 7.05
CA GLU A 389 -42.75 16.70 7.79
C GLU A 389 -42.87 18.08 7.10
#